data_caac720e117ed4b923bb7bd924996e20
#
_entry.id   caac720e117ed4b923bb7bd924996e20
#
_cell.length_a   1.000
_cell.length_b   1.000
_cell.length_c   1.000
_cell.angle_alpha   90.00
_cell.angle_beta   90.00
_cell.angle_gamma   90.00
#
_symmetry.space_group_name_H-M   'P 1'
#
loop_
_entity.id
_entity.type
_entity.pdbx_description
1 polymer ?
#
loop_
_entity_poly.entity_id
_entity_poly.type
_entity_poly.pdbx_seq_one_letter_code
_entity_poly.pdbx_strand_id
1 'polypeptide(L)'
;PNDRTSLSQFLLNKGIPEDKIIDAGLAIKPDDGGNIFDRFRGRIMFPIRNTQGRCIAFGGRAMDPNARAKYLNSNETALFDKGRSLYNHGLAREASGKANSLIVAEGYMDVIALSQFGFKHAVAPLGTAITENQLALIWRIHHEPIIALDGDTAGLRAALRLIDLALPLLETGKSLRFCILPTGQDPDDILKEKGAAYMQELLENAVPMVNLLWQRETEGKDFDSPERRALLDKSLRTAVMKIRDKSIRHHYGQAIKELRYKLFAPINNGLNP
;
A
#
# COMPACT_ATOMS: atom_id res chain seq x y z
N PRO A 1 24.14 13.72 -8.89
CA PRO A 1 25.42 13.48 -9.58
C PRO A 1 25.62 11.97 -9.85
N ASN A 2 26.37 11.65 -10.90
CA ASN A 2 26.78 10.25 -11.19
C ASN A 2 28.10 9.91 -10.50
N ASP A 3 28.78 10.90 -9.98
CA ASP A 3 30.04 10.75 -9.27
C ASP A 3 29.85 9.97 -7.95
N ARG A 4 30.90 9.27 -7.55
CA ARG A 4 30.87 8.32 -6.43
C ARG A 4 30.84 9.02 -5.06
N THR A 5 31.34 10.23 -4.95
CA THR A 5 31.62 10.90 -3.66
C THR A 5 31.19 12.37 -3.59
N SER A 6 30.51 12.91 -4.61
CA SER A 6 30.15 14.33 -4.68
C SER A 6 29.39 14.84 -3.47
N LEU A 7 28.38 14.08 -3.00
CA LEU A 7 27.57 14.48 -1.84
C LEU A 7 28.40 14.39 -0.56
N SER A 8 29.09 13.28 -0.36
CA SER A 8 29.93 13.07 0.84
C SER A 8 31.01 14.14 0.96
N GLN A 9 31.72 14.46 -0.13
CA GLN A 9 32.72 15.54 -0.14
C GLN A 9 32.10 16.92 0.15
N PHE A 10 30.94 17.20 -0.47
CA PHE A 10 30.22 18.45 -0.19
C PHE A 10 29.87 18.60 1.29
N LEU A 11 29.36 17.54 1.92
CA LEU A 11 28.97 17.55 3.33
C LEU A 11 30.18 17.65 4.26
N LEU A 12 31.27 16.92 3.97
CA LEU A 12 32.55 17.04 4.70
C LEU A 12 33.11 18.46 4.64
N ASN A 13 33.09 19.10 3.46
CA ASN A 13 33.51 20.49 3.27
C ASN A 13 32.62 21.51 4.03
N LYS A 14 31.36 21.11 4.37
CA LYS A 14 30.47 21.88 5.25
C LYS A 14 30.70 21.62 6.73
N GLY A 15 31.71 20.82 7.08
CA GLY A 15 32.04 20.47 8.46
C GLY A 15 31.15 19.37 9.08
N ILE A 16 30.39 18.63 8.26
CA ILE A 16 29.58 17.51 8.77
C ILE A 16 30.50 16.29 8.90
N PRO A 17 30.61 15.68 10.10
CA PRO A 17 31.46 14.51 10.33
C PRO A 17 31.03 13.29 9.49
N GLU A 18 32.00 12.46 9.08
CA GLU A 18 31.80 11.27 8.26
C GLU A 18 30.79 10.31 8.90
N ASP A 19 30.90 10.06 10.20
CA ASP A 19 29.97 9.21 10.95
C ASP A 19 28.50 9.67 10.83
N LYS A 20 28.27 10.99 10.87
CA LYS A 20 26.91 11.55 10.71
C LYS A 20 26.37 11.40 9.31
N ILE A 21 27.22 11.46 8.29
CA ILE A 21 26.81 11.23 6.89
C ILE A 21 26.40 9.76 6.70
N ILE A 22 27.12 8.84 7.31
CA ILE A 22 26.81 7.40 7.30
C ILE A 22 25.54 7.13 8.12
N ASP A 23 25.44 7.63 9.33
CA ASP A 23 24.29 7.48 10.24
C ASP A 23 22.98 7.98 9.59
N ALA A 24 23.07 9.05 8.80
CA ALA A 24 21.93 9.59 8.04
C ALA A 24 21.56 8.73 6.80
N GLY A 25 22.31 7.66 6.51
CA GLY A 25 22.08 6.80 5.36
C GLY A 25 22.37 7.45 4.01
N LEU A 26 23.21 8.51 3.98
CA LEU A 26 23.58 9.24 2.76
C LEU A 26 24.83 8.68 2.11
N ALA A 27 25.74 8.08 2.91
CA ALA A 27 26.92 7.39 2.42
C ALA A 27 26.98 5.95 2.93
N ILE A 28 27.77 5.15 2.26
CA ILE A 28 28.07 3.75 2.60
C ILE A 28 29.57 3.67 2.86
N LYS A 29 29.94 3.04 3.98
CA LYS A 29 31.31 2.64 4.27
C LYS A 29 31.48 1.19 3.83
N PRO A 30 32.43 0.90 2.91
CA PRO A 30 32.70 -0.46 2.50
C PRO A 30 33.28 -1.32 3.63
N ASP A 31 32.97 -2.60 3.65
CA ASP A 31 33.47 -3.56 4.65
C ASP A 31 34.98 -3.78 4.57
N ASP A 32 35.58 -3.53 3.40
CA ASP A 32 37.03 -3.63 3.16
C ASP A 32 37.84 -2.44 3.72
N GLY A 33 37.20 -1.50 4.42
CA GLY A 33 37.83 -0.31 4.99
C GLY A 33 38.13 0.80 3.99
N GLY A 34 37.62 0.70 2.76
CA GLY A 34 37.75 1.75 1.75
C GLY A 34 37.06 3.06 2.10
N ASN A 35 37.30 4.11 1.28
CA ASN A 35 36.64 5.40 1.44
C ASN A 35 35.13 5.31 1.28
N ILE A 36 34.39 6.11 2.04
CA ILE A 36 32.94 6.22 1.92
C ILE A 36 32.54 6.65 0.51
N PHE A 37 31.35 6.23 0.10
CA PHE A 37 30.76 6.63 -1.17
C PHE A 37 29.28 6.93 -1.03
N ASP A 38 28.77 7.81 -1.90
CA ASP A 38 27.39 8.25 -1.89
C ASP A 38 26.44 7.07 -2.16
N ARG A 39 25.41 6.93 -1.32
CA ARG A 39 24.39 5.90 -1.48
C ARG A 39 23.52 6.14 -2.72
N PHE A 40 23.12 7.38 -2.95
CA PHE A 40 22.21 7.76 -4.02
C PHE A 40 23.00 8.41 -5.17
N ARG A 41 23.19 7.67 -6.26
CA ARG A 41 23.91 8.14 -7.45
C ARG A 41 23.01 8.00 -8.68
N GLY A 42 22.99 9.02 -9.55
CA GLY A 42 22.18 9.04 -10.77
C GLY A 42 20.68 8.83 -10.53
N ARG A 43 20.14 9.48 -9.47
CA ARG A 43 18.74 9.30 -9.07
C ARG A 43 18.01 10.62 -8.89
N ILE A 44 16.74 10.62 -9.19
CA ILE A 44 15.79 11.63 -8.71
C ILE A 44 15.49 11.31 -7.26
N MET A 45 15.58 12.33 -6.39
CA MET A 45 15.50 12.16 -4.95
C MET A 45 14.15 12.62 -4.41
N PHE A 46 13.54 11.79 -3.55
CA PHE A 46 12.27 12.04 -2.89
C PHE A 46 12.49 12.10 -1.38
N PRO A 47 12.36 13.27 -0.74
CA PRO A 47 12.50 13.36 0.70
C PRO A 47 11.33 12.66 1.40
N ILE A 48 11.66 11.77 2.33
CA ILE A 48 10.70 11.12 3.23
C ILE A 48 10.66 11.97 4.50
N ARG A 49 9.46 12.42 4.87
CA ARG A 49 9.24 13.33 5.99
C ARG A 49 8.44 12.67 7.09
N ASN A 50 8.74 13.03 8.32
CA ASN A 50 7.92 12.66 9.47
C ASN A 50 6.63 13.51 9.53
N THR A 51 5.78 13.25 10.53
CA THR A 51 4.51 13.98 10.77
C THR A 51 4.70 15.47 11.05
N GLN A 52 5.90 15.91 11.42
CA GLN A 52 6.26 17.30 11.68
C GLN A 52 6.88 18.00 10.44
N GLY A 53 6.93 17.31 9.29
CA GLY A 53 7.50 17.82 8.05
C GLY A 53 9.02 17.75 7.95
N ARG A 54 9.74 17.25 8.97
CA ARG A 54 11.21 17.13 8.95
C ARG A 54 11.61 15.96 8.06
N CYS A 55 12.62 16.16 7.21
CA CYS A 55 13.20 15.08 6.40
C CYS A 55 13.94 14.09 7.31
N ILE A 56 13.54 12.81 7.22
CA ILE A 56 14.12 11.72 8.04
C ILE A 56 14.81 10.66 7.18
N ALA A 57 14.54 10.64 5.86
CA ALA A 57 15.12 9.69 4.92
C ALA A 57 14.89 10.17 3.48
N PHE A 58 15.37 9.38 2.53
CA PHE A 58 15.18 9.62 1.11
C PHE A 58 14.80 8.35 0.38
N GLY A 59 13.91 8.49 -0.63
CA GLY A 59 13.76 7.57 -1.73
C GLY A 59 14.50 8.09 -2.96
N GLY A 60 14.96 7.19 -3.82
CA GLY A 60 15.64 7.57 -5.06
C GLY A 60 15.19 6.70 -6.23
N ARG A 61 14.68 7.31 -7.31
CA ARG A 61 14.38 6.64 -8.58
C ARG A 61 15.54 6.77 -9.53
N ALA A 62 16.06 5.66 -10.04
CA ALA A 62 17.16 5.67 -11.02
C ALA A 62 16.75 6.43 -12.28
N MET A 63 17.67 7.25 -12.81
CA MET A 63 17.52 7.92 -14.11
C MET A 63 17.94 7.01 -15.25
N ASP A 64 18.85 6.07 -15.00
CA ASP A 64 19.27 5.06 -15.96
C ASP A 64 18.24 3.89 -15.95
N PRO A 65 17.62 3.57 -17.11
CA PRO A 65 16.67 2.46 -17.19
C PRO A 65 17.32 1.07 -16.93
N ASN A 66 18.65 0.96 -17.12
CA ASN A 66 19.40 -0.29 -16.90
C ASN A 66 19.96 -0.39 -15.46
N ALA A 67 19.64 0.54 -14.58
CA ALA A 67 20.10 0.48 -13.19
C ALA A 67 19.62 -0.79 -12.49
N ARG A 68 20.51 -1.46 -11.74
CA ARG A 68 20.23 -2.70 -11.00
C ARG A 68 18.97 -2.59 -10.10
N ALA A 69 18.70 -1.40 -9.55
CA ALA A 69 17.53 -1.12 -8.75
C ALA A 69 16.85 0.15 -9.25
N LYS A 70 15.64 0.02 -9.81
CA LYS A 70 14.81 1.17 -10.26
C LYS A 70 14.54 2.12 -9.09
N TYR A 71 14.18 1.59 -7.92
CA TYR A 71 13.96 2.35 -6.69
C TYR A 71 14.93 1.93 -5.59
N LEU A 72 15.38 2.91 -4.81
CA LEU A 72 16.26 2.72 -3.67
C LEU A 72 15.82 3.65 -2.54
N ASN A 73 15.58 3.10 -1.34
CA ASN A 73 15.29 3.88 -0.15
C ASN A 73 16.51 3.95 0.78
N SER A 74 16.53 4.92 1.70
CA SER A 74 17.48 4.93 2.81
C SER A 74 17.43 3.60 3.55
N ASN A 75 18.56 3.23 4.16
CA ASN A 75 18.56 2.16 5.16
C ASN A 75 17.78 2.60 6.39
N GLU A 76 17.47 1.66 7.26
CA GLU A 76 17.01 1.95 8.62
C GLU A 76 18.07 2.79 9.34
N THR A 77 17.64 3.83 10.06
CA THR A 77 18.49 4.74 10.83
C THR A 77 17.81 5.03 12.17
N ALA A 78 18.50 5.73 13.07
CA ALA A 78 17.90 6.19 14.32
C ALA A 78 16.65 7.09 14.11
N LEU A 79 16.53 7.73 12.94
CA LEU A 79 15.43 8.63 12.58
C LEU A 79 14.38 7.97 11.69
N PHE A 80 14.69 6.85 11.04
CA PHE A 80 13.87 6.25 9.98
C PHE A 80 13.73 4.75 10.11
N ASP A 81 12.48 4.31 10.27
CA ASP A 81 12.05 2.92 10.23
C ASP A 81 11.02 2.78 9.11
N LYS A 82 11.35 2.02 8.07
CA LYS A 82 10.47 1.79 6.90
C LYS A 82 9.15 1.18 7.32
N GLY A 83 9.19 0.22 8.23
CA GLY A 83 8.01 -0.50 8.70
C GLY A 83 7.07 0.34 9.56
N ARG A 84 7.50 1.54 9.98
CA ARG A 84 6.75 2.49 10.82
C ARG A 84 6.56 3.85 10.17
N SER A 85 6.87 3.98 8.90
CA SER A 85 6.78 5.24 8.16
C SER A 85 5.92 5.08 6.92
N LEU A 86 5.21 6.15 6.53
CA LEU A 86 4.46 6.28 5.30
C LEU A 86 4.97 7.50 4.53
N TYR A 87 5.10 7.35 3.21
CA TYR A 87 5.35 8.50 2.35
C TYR A 87 4.14 9.44 2.39
N ASN A 88 4.38 10.74 2.41
CA ASN A 88 3.39 11.82 2.45
C ASN A 88 2.49 11.87 3.69
N HIS A 89 2.83 11.18 4.78
CA HIS A 89 1.98 11.04 5.98
C HIS A 89 1.44 12.38 6.50
N GLY A 90 2.31 13.38 6.69
CA GLY A 90 1.93 14.66 7.32
C GLY A 90 0.90 15.45 6.49
N LEU A 91 1.17 15.63 5.20
CA LEU A 91 0.30 16.36 4.29
C LEU A 91 -1.01 15.61 4.02
N ALA A 92 -0.91 14.29 3.83
CA ALA A 92 -2.09 13.46 3.58
C ALA A 92 -3.05 13.45 4.77
N ARG A 93 -2.55 13.47 6.01
CA ARG A 93 -3.38 13.54 7.22
C ARG A 93 -4.26 14.80 7.24
N GLU A 94 -3.68 15.95 6.92
CA GLU A 94 -4.43 17.21 6.85
C GLU A 94 -5.47 17.19 5.73
N ALA A 95 -5.06 16.71 4.54
CA ALA A 95 -5.93 16.61 3.39
C ALA A 95 -7.06 15.58 3.58
N SER A 96 -6.79 14.46 4.26
CA SER A 96 -7.77 13.42 4.59
C SER A 96 -8.92 13.95 5.45
N GLY A 97 -8.64 14.80 6.44
CA GLY A 97 -9.68 15.43 7.26
C GLY A 97 -10.65 16.30 6.44
N LYS A 98 -10.17 16.96 5.38
CA LYS A 98 -11.00 17.78 4.48
C LYS A 98 -11.76 16.92 3.46
N ALA A 99 -11.13 15.88 2.93
CA ALA A 99 -11.71 14.99 1.92
C ALA A 99 -12.62 13.90 2.53
N ASN A 100 -12.56 13.69 3.84
CA ASN A 100 -13.16 12.54 4.53
C ASN A 100 -12.82 11.20 3.86
N SER A 101 -11.59 11.05 3.39
CA SER A 101 -11.07 9.88 2.68
C SER A 101 -9.57 9.80 2.81
N LEU A 102 -9.00 8.60 2.66
CA LEU A 102 -7.56 8.37 2.56
C LEU A 102 -7.31 7.33 1.49
N ILE A 103 -6.38 7.61 0.58
CA ILE A 103 -5.92 6.68 -0.44
C ILE A 103 -4.57 6.12 -0.01
N VAL A 104 -4.40 4.81 -0.10
CA VAL A 104 -3.14 4.13 0.11
C VAL A 104 -2.72 3.52 -1.22
N ALA A 105 -1.70 4.10 -1.86
CA ALA A 105 -1.14 3.62 -3.12
C ALA A 105 0.10 2.74 -2.88
N GLU A 106 0.63 2.10 -3.93
CA GLU A 106 1.77 1.18 -3.78
C GLU A 106 3.10 1.93 -3.59
N GLY A 107 3.30 3.06 -4.28
CA GLY A 107 4.54 3.80 -4.29
C GLY A 107 4.40 5.31 -4.21
N TYR A 108 5.54 5.97 -3.99
CA TYR A 108 5.56 7.43 -3.90
C TYR A 108 5.37 8.14 -5.26
N MET A 109 5.58 7.46 -6.38
CA MET A 109 5.25 8.03 -7.69
C MET A 109 3.74 8.16 -7.85
N ASP A 110 2.99 7.13 -7.44
CA ASP A 110 1.52 7.14 -7.47
C ASP A 110 0.95 8.22 -6.57
N VAL A 111 1.53 8.38 -5.37
CA VAL A 111 1.14 9.46 -4.44
C VAL A 111 1.41 10.85 -5.06
N ILE A 112 2.51 11.02 -5.78
CA ILE A 112 2.82 12.28 -6.47
C ILE A 112 1.82 12.53 -7.58
N ALA A 113 1.55 11.53 -8.43
CA ALA A 113 0.57 11.64 -9.50
C ALA A 113 -0.83 11.95 -8.94
N LEU A 114 -1.29 11.20 -7.95
CA LEU A 114 -2.55 11.47 -7.25
C LEU A 114 -2.62 12.91 -6.72
N SER A 115 -1.55 13.39 -6.07
CA SER A 115 -1.51 14.75 -5.52
C SER A 115 -1.56 15.83 -6.59
N GLN A 116 -0.91 15.62 -7.75
CA GLN A 116 -0.94 16.56 -8.88
C GLN A 116 -2.35 16.72 -9.46
N PHE A 117 -3.14 15.66 -9.44
CA PHE A 117 -4.53 15.64 -9.91
C PHE A 117 -5.57 15.94 -8.81
N GLY A 118 -5.13 16.43 -7.65
CA GLY A 118 -6.02 16.92 -6.58
C GLY A 118 -6.24 15.94 -5.42
N PHE A 119 -5.85 14.67 -5.53
CA PHE A 119 -5.98 13.67 -4.47
C PHE A 119 -4.84 13.78 -3.45
N LYS A 120 -4.79 14.91 -2.73
CA LYS A 120 -3.71 15.22 -1.77
C LYS A 120 -3.71 14.32 -0.53
N HIS A 121 -4.80 13.59 -0.28
CA HIS A 121 -4.99 12.63 0.81
C HIS A 121 -4.49 11.22 0.46
N ALA A 122 -3.35 11.12 -0.24
CA ALA A 122 -2.75 9.85 -0.62
C ALA A 122 -1.44 9.62 0.14
N VAL A 123 -1.22 8.37 0.57
CA VAL A 123 0.01 7.87 1.21
C VAL A 123 0.50 6.60 0.53
N ALA A 124 1.76 6.23 0.76
CA ALA A 124 2.28 4.93 0.32
C ALA A 124 3.22 4.32 1.37
N PRO A 125 3.33 2.98 1.43
CA PRO A 125 4.40 2.30 2.13
C PRO A 125 5.74 2.57 1.43
N LEU A 126 6.85 2.26 2.09
CA LEU A 126 8.19 2.63 1.61
C LEU A 126 8.94 1.41 1.03
N GLY A 127 8.42 0.87 -0.08
CA GLY A 127 9.08 -0.19 -0.85
C GLY A 127 8.97 -1.58 -0.24
N THR A 128 7.97 -1.81 0.63
CA THR A 128 7.65 -3.10 1.23
C THR A 128 6.14 -3.29 1.31
N ALA A 129 5.68 -4.53 1.51
CA ALA A 129 4.28 -4.77 1.87
C ALA A 129 3.92 -3.98 3.15
N ILE A 130 2.65 -3.57 3.26
CA ILE A 130 2.14 -2.86 4.44
C ILE A 130 2.35 -3.72 5.69
N THR A 131 2.97 -3.13 6.71
CA THR A 131 3.19 -3.76 8.03
C THR A 131 2.02 -3.46 8.98
N GLU A 132 1.96 -4.19 10.12
CA GLU A 132 0.99 -3.90 11.19
C GLU A 132 1.11 -2.46 11.71
N ASN A 133 2.35 -1.98 11.88
CA ASN A 133 2.60 -0.61 12.32
C ASN A 133 2.13 0.43 11.31
N GLN A 134 2.37 0.19 10.02
CA GLN A 134 1.88 1.06 8.95
C GLN A 134 0.35 1.03 8.87
N LEU A 135 -0.28 -0.15 8.98
CA LEU A 135 -1.73 -0.27 9.01
C LEU A 135 -2.34 0.49 10.21
N ALA A 136 -1.72 0.41 11.38
CA ALA A 136 -2.12 1.20 12.53
C ALA A 136 -1.99 2.72 12.30
N LEU A 137 -0.94 3.17 11.58
CA LEU A 137 -0.79 4.57 11.19
C LEU A 137 -1.87 5.01 10.19
N ILE A 138 -2.18 4.19 9.21
CA ILE A 138 -3.22 4.41 8.20
C ILE A 138 -4.57 4.60 8.90
N TRP A 139 -4.94 3.71 9.83
CA TRP A 139 -6.20 3.82 10.60
C TRP A 139 -6.24 4.99 11.59
N ARG A 140 -5.09 5.55 11.98
CA ARG A 140 -5.05 6.82 12.74
C ARG A 140 -5.36 8.04 11.88
N ILE A 141 -5.16 7.95 10.56
CA ILE A 141 -5.49 9.03 9.62
C ILE A 141 -6.96 8.93 9.22
N HIS A 142 -7.40 7.75 8.80
CA HIS A 142 -8.77 7.49 8.36
C HIS A 142 -9.23 6.08 8.73
N HIS A 143 -10.46 5.95 9.20
CA HIS A 143 -10.98 4.68 9.72
C HIS A 143 -11.28 3.64 8.63
N GLU A 144 -11.66 4.07 7.43
CA GLU A 144 -11.92 3.23 6.27
C GLU A 144 -11.14 3.74 5.04
N PRO A 145 -9.82 3.54 5.01
CA PRO A 145 -8.99 3.94 3.87
C PRO A 145 -9.27 3.09 2.64
N ILE A 146 -9.03 3.68 1.46
CA ILE A 146 -9.09 2.99 0.17
C ILE A 146 -7.68 2.55 -0.22
N ILE A 147 -7.49 1.26 -0.37
CA ILE A 147 -6.25 0.65 -0.83
C ILE A 147 -6.32 0.58 -2.37
N ALA A 148 -5.62 1.48 -3.03
CA ALA A 148 -5.52 1.52 -4.49
C ALA A 148 -4.28 0.72 -4.93
N LEU A 149 -4.52 -0.36 -5.65
CA LEU A 149 -3.49 -1.32 -6.06
C LEU A 149 -3.44 -1.43 -7.56
N ASP A 150 -2.22 -1.63 -8.08
CA ASP A 150 -1.98 -1.81 -9.50
C ASP A 150 -2.81 -2.97 -10.07
N GLY A 151 -3.24 -2.84 -11.30
CA GLY A 151 -4.07 -3.82 -12.00
C GLY A 151 -3.27 -5.06 -12.47
N ASP A 152 -2.35 -5.56 -11.66
CA ASP A 152 -1.52 -6.70 -11.97
C ASP A 152 -1.59 -7.81 -10.91
N THR A 153 -0.92 -8.94 -11.20
CA THR A 153 -0.89 -10.07 -10.26
C THR A 153 -0.11 -9.77 -8.97
N ALA A 154 0.77 -8.78 -8.97
CA ALA A 154 1.53 -8.38 -7.78
C ALA A 154 0.65 -7.54 -6.86
N GLY A 155 -0.11 -6.58 -7.40
CA GLY A 155 -1.09 -5.78 -6.66
C GLY A 155 -2.18 -6.65 -6.04
N LEU A 156 -2.74 -7.60 -6.81
CA LEU A 156 -3.72 -8.56 -6.25
C LEU A 156 -3.12 -9.37 -5.10
N ARG A 157 -1.90 -9.89 -5.25
CA ARG A 157 -1.22 -10.60 -4.15
C ARG A 157 -0.95 -9.71 -2.94
N ALA A 158 -0.65 -8.42 -3.16
CA ALA A 158 -0.49 -7.46 -2.09
C ALA A 158 -1.80 -7.24 -1.32
N ALA A 159 -2.94 -7.11 -2.05
CA ALA A 159 -4.28 -7.03 -1.46
C ALA A 159 -4.58 -8.24 -0.57
N LEU A 160 -4.35 -9.45 -1.08
CA LEU A 160 -4.65 -10.68 -0.35
C LEU A 160 -3.79 -10.82 0.92
N ARG A 161 -2.50 -10.45 0.86
CA ARG A 161 -1.64 -10.41 2.06
C ARG A 161 -2.13 -9.38 3.06
N LEU A 162 -2.57 -8.20 2.59
CA LEU A 162 -3.10 -7.16 3.47
C LEU A 162 -4.40 -7.60 4.16
N ILE A 163 -5.27 -8.34 3.49
CA ILE A 163 -6.45 -8.96 4.13
C ILE A 163 -6.02 -9.86 5.28
N ASP A 164 -5.07 -10.78 5.05
CA ASP A 164 -4.62 -11.71 6.09
C ASP A 164 -3.96 -10.99 7.28
N LEU A 165 -3.27 -9.88 7.03
CA LEU A 165 -2.71 -9.01 8.07
C LEU A 165 -3.80 -8.27 8.85
N ALA A 166 -4.81 -7.73 8.13
CA ALA A 166 -5.83 -6.86 8.72
C ALA A 166 -6.88 -7.63 9.55
N LEU A 167 -7.27 -8.84 9.12
CA LEU A 167 -8.32 -9.62 9.77
C LEU A 167 -8.17 -9.73 11.31
N PRO A 168 -6.99 -10.09 11.88
CA PRO A 168 -6.83 -10.16 13.34
C PRO A 168 -6.76 -8.80 14.03
N LEU A 169 -6.58 -7.71 13.27
CA LEU A 169 -6.38 -6.35 13.77
C LEU A 169 -7.64 -5.47 13.63
N LEU A 170 -8.71 -6.02 13.03
CA LEU A 170 -9.98 -5.31 12.89
C LEU A 170 -10.57 -4.97 14.26
N GLU A 171 -10.98 -3.73 14.40
CA GLU A 171 -11.70 -3.19 15.56
C GLU A 171 -12.95 -2.47 15.08
N THR A 172 -13.98 -2.40 15.91
CA THR A 172 -15.22 -1.65 15.59
C THR A 172 -14.90 -0.23 15.12
N GLY A 173 -15.42 0.14 13.96
CA GLY A 173 -15.17 1.41 13.30
C GLY A 173 -13.93 1.43 12.40
N LYS A 174 -13.13 0.37 12.32
CA LYS A 174 -12.00 0.25 11.40
C LYS A 174 -12.29 -0.75 10.30
N SER A 175 -12.03 -0.38 9.06
CA SER A 175 -12.22 -1.22 7.88
C SER A 175 -11.17 -0.92 6.81
N LEU A 176 -11.25 -1.61 5.67
CA LEU A 176 -10.51 -1.34 4.45
C LEU A 176 -11.44 -1.50 3.25
N ARG A 177 -11.26 -0.60 2.27
CA ARG A 177 -11.84 -0.77 0.95
C ARG A 177 -10.73 -0.99 -0.07
N PHE A 178 -10.99 -1.73 -1.12
CA PHE A 178 -9.99 -2.04 -2.15
C PHE A 178 -10.46 -1.53 -3.51
N CYS A 179 -9.61 -0.72 -4.13
CA CYS A 179 -9.73 -0.27 -5.50
C CYS A 179 -8.64 -1.00 -6.31
N ILE A 180 -9.03 -2.04 -7.04
CA ILE A 180 -8.13 -2.73 -7.97
C ILE A 180 -8.25 -2.03 -9.30
N LEU A 181 -7.14 -1.48 -9.77
CA LEU A 181 -7.10 -0.71 -11.01
C LEU A 181 -7.23 -1.62 -12.25
N PRO A 182 -7.57 -1.08 -13.42
CA PRO A 182 -7.62 -1.85 -14.65
C PRO A 182 -6.29 -2.54 -14.96
N THR A 183 -6.35 -3.70 -15.60
CA THR A 183 -5.19 -4.55 -15.88
C THR A 183 -4.06 -3.78 -16.55
N GLY A 184 -2.87 -3.84 -15.93
CA GLY A 184 -1.63 -3.26 -16.45
C GLY A 184 -1.52 -1.74 -16.28
N GLN A 185 -2.43 -1.10 -15.54
CA GLN A 185 -2.38 0.34 -15.26
C GLN A 185 -2.09 0.61 -13.79
N ASP A 186 -1.28 1.62 -13.53
CA ASP A 186 -1.06 2.22 -12.22
C ASP A 186 -1.82 3.56 -12.09
N PRO A 187 -1.86 4.20 -10.90
CA PRO A 187 -2.54 5.48 -10.73
C PRO A 187 -1.99 6.59 -11.64
N ASP A 188 -0.69 6.62 -11.93
CA ASP A 188 -0.05 7.61 -12.80
C ASP A 188 -0.54 7.46 -14.25
N ASP A 189 -0.61 6.22 -14.76
CA ASP A 189 -1.13 5.90 -16.10
C ASP A 189 -2.59 6.33 -16.24
N ILE A 190 -3.45 5.95 -15.29
CA ILE A 190 -4.88 6.28 -15.31
C ILE A 190 -5.10 7.80 -15.31
N LEU A 191 -4.39 8.51 -14.42
CA LEU A 191 -4.56 9.95 -14.32
C LEU A 191 -4.11 10.70 -15.56
N LYS A 192 -3.05 10.23 -16.23
CA LYS A 192 -2.57 10.81 -17.51
C LYS A 192 -3.49 10.52 -18.67
N GLU A 193 -4.01 9.29 -18.77
CA GLU A 193 -4.81 8.85 -19.91
C GLU A 193 -6.28 9.22 -19.79
N LYS A 194 -6.88 9.10 -18.60
CA LYS A 194 -8.32 9.21 -18.37
C LYS A 194 -8.72 10.35 -17.43
N GLY A 195 -7.76 10.94 -16.73
CA GLY A 195 -7.96 12.10 -15.87
C GLY A 195 -8.56 11.80 -14.50
N ALA A 196 -8.72 12.87 -13.70
CA ALA A 196 -9.14 12.79 -12.30
C ALA A 196 -10.56 12.25 -12.11
N ALA A 197 -11.49 12.56 -13.03
CA ALA A 197 -12.88 12.11 -12.92
C ALA A 197 -13.00 10.58 -12.96
N TYR A 198 -12.28 9.93 -13.86
CA TYR A 198 -12.27 8.47 -13.96
C TYR A 198 -11.59 7.82 -12.75
N MET A 199 -10.49 8.40 -12.25
CA MET A 199 -9.86 7.94 -11.01
C MET A 199 -10.81 8.05 -9.81
N GLN A 200 -11.57 9.14 -9.71
CA GLN A 200 -12.58 9.33 -8.67
C GLN A 200 -13.67 8.25 -8.74
N GLU A 201 -14.17 7.95 -9.93
CA GLU A 201 -15.15 6.87 -10.14
C GLU A 201 -14.60 5.51 -9.67
N LEU A 202 -13.35 5.18 -9.98
CA LEU A 202 -12.71 3.95 -9.52
C LEU A 202 -12.62 3.88 -7.99
N LEU A 203 -12.27 4.99 -7.35
CA LEU A 203 -12.17 5.07 -5.90
C LEU A 203 -13.54 4.94 -5.21
N GLU A 204 -14.58 5.53 -5.78
CA GLU A 204 -15.96 5.41 -5.29
C GLU A 204 -16.50 3.98 -5.40
N ASN A 205 -16.08 3.27 -6.44
CA ASN A 205 -16.42 1.86 -6.67
C ASN A 205 -15.53 0.87 -5.88
N ALA A 206 -14.65 1.35 -5.00
CA ALA A 206 -13.82 0.48 -4.16
C ALA A 206 -14.67 -0.49 -3.33
N VAL A 207 -14.29 -1.76 -3.34
CA VAL A 207 -15.05 -2.84 -2.69
C VAL A 207 -14.65 -3.05 -1.24
N PRO A 208 -15.59 -3.39 -0.34
CA PRO A 208 -15.28 -3.78 1.04
C PRO A 208 -14.38 -5.02 1.11
N MET A 209 -13.56 -5.10 2.15
CA MET A 209 -12.61 -6.19 2.37
C MET A 209 -13.27 -7.58 2.36
N VAL A 210 -14.49 -7.71 2.87
CA VAL A 210 -15.23 -9.00 2.86
C VAL A 210 -15.52 -9.48 1.44
N ASN A 211 -15.75 -8.57 0.49
CA ASN A 211 -16.02 -8.95 -0.91
C ASN A 211 -14.74 -9.46 -1.59
N LEU A 212 -13.59 -8.83 -1.32
CA LEU A 212 -12.32 -9.31 -1.86
C LEU A 212 -11.89 -10.63 -1.20
N LEU A 213 -12.17 -10.81 0.10
CA LEU A 213 -12.00 -12.10 0.78
C LEU A 213 -12.85 -13.20 0.13
N TRP A 214 -14.11 -12.88 -0.18
CA TRP A 214 -15.01 -13.79 -0.89
C TRP A 214 -14.49 -14.13 -2.29
N GLN A 215 -14.09 -13.13 -3.06
CA GLN A 215 -13.53 -13.33 -4.40
C GLN A 215 -12.31 -14.24 -4.37
N ARG A 216 -11.38 -14.05 -3.43
CA ARG A 216 -10.22 -14.93 -3.23
C ARG A 216 -10.58 -16.40 -3.08
N GLU A 217 -11.68 -16.66 -2.35
CA GLU A 217 -12.08 -18.05 -2.05
C GLU A 217 -12.95 -18.66 -3.14
N THR A 218 -13.50 -17.87 -4.06
CA THR A 218 -14.45 -18.35 -5.08
C THR A 218 -13.96 -18.23 -6.51
N GLU A 219 -13.16 -17.22 -6.83
CA GLU A 219 -12.74 -16.97 -8.22
C GLU A 219 -11.92 -18.12 -8.80
N GLY A 220 -12.30 -18.56 -10.02
CA GLY A 220 -11.63 -19.65 -10.73
C GLY A 220 -11.82 -21.04 -10.09
N LYS A 221 -12.76 -21.21 -9.16
CA LYS A 221 -13.03 -22.49 -8.50
C LYS A 221 -14.43 -23.01 -8.83
N ASP A 222 -14.56 -24.33 -8.97
CA ASP A 222 -15.81 -25.02 -9.17
C ASP A 222 -16.41 -25.51 -7.84
N PHE A 223 -17.74 -25.45 -7.74
CA PHE A 223 -18.49 -25.84 -6.54
C PHE A 223 -19.62 -26.83 -6.88
N ASP A 224 -19.36 -27.72 -7.83
CA ASP A 224 -20.29 -28.70 -8.38
C ASP A 224 -20.53 -29.90 -7.46
N SER A 225 -19.66 -30.15 -6.46
CA SER A 225 -19.80 -31.23 -5.49
C SER A 225 -19.98 -30.74 -4.05
N PRO A 226 -20.64 -31.54 -3.17
CA PRO A 226 -20.74 -31.23 -1.75
C PRO A 226 -19.40 -31.04 -1.06
N GLU A 227 -18.38 -31.82 -1.44
CA GLU A 227 -17.03 -31.75 -0.86
C GLU A 227 -16.36 -30.41 -1.20
N ARG A 228 -16.49 -29.93 -2.43
CA ARG A 228 -15.96 -28.63 -2.86
C ARG A 228 -16.65 -27.48 -2.12
N ARG A 229 -17.96 -27.56 -1.92
CA ARG A 229 -18.71 -26.60 -1.11
C ARG A 229 -18.30 -26.62 0.36
N ALA A 230 -18.07 -27.82 0.92
CA ALA A 230 -17.57 -27.97 2.28
C ALA A 230 -16.15 -27.40 2.45
N LEU A 231 -15.29 -27.51 1.40
CA LEU A 231 -13.96 -26.91 1.40
C LEU A 231 -14.05 -25.39 1.42
N LEU A 232 -14.92 -24.77 0.61
CA LEU A 232 -15.18 -23.34 0.63
C LEU A 232 -15.64 -22.88 2.02
N ASP A 233 -16.62 -23.58 2.61
CA ASP A 233 -17.14 -23.26 3.94
C ASP A 233 -16.03 -23.32 5.01
N LYS A 234 -15.13 -24.30 4.93
CA LYS A 234 -13.98 -24.45 5.83
C LYS A 234 -12.99 -23.29 5.67
N SER A 235 -12.66 -22.94 4.42
CA SER A 235 -11.71 -21.85 4.11
C SER A 235 -12.22 -20.50 4.62
N LEU A 236 -13.46 -20.15 4.29
CA LEU A 236 -14.10 -18.92 4.76
C LEU A 236 -14.21 -18.86 6.29
N ARG A 237 -14.60 -19.96 6.92
CA ARG A 237 -14.65 -20.04 8.39
C ARG A 237 -13.28 -19.81 9.00
N THR A 238 -12.23 -20.42 8.45
CA THR A 238 -10.85 -20.25 8.92
C THR A 238 -10.41 -18.79 8.84
N ALA A 239 -10.73 -18.10 7.75
CA ALA A 239 -10.43 -16.68 7.59
C ALA A 239 -11.19 -15.81 8.61
N VAL A 240 -12.50 -16.00 8.75
CA VAL A 240 -13.34 -15.25 9.69
C VAL A 240 -12.94 -15.46 11.15
N MET A 241 -12.49 -16.67 11.51
CA MET A 241 -12.01 -16.96 12.87
C MET A 241 -10.73 -16.22 13.27
N LYS A 242 -9.97 -15.67 12.31
CA LYS A 242 -8.84 -14.76 12.59
C LYS A 242 -9.30 -13.43 13.21
N ILE A 243 -10.53 -12.99 12.97
CA ILE A 243 -11.08 -11.74 13.51
C ILE A 243 -11.26 -11.89 15.01
N ARG A 244 -10.57 -11.08 15.80
CA ARG A 244 -10.61 -11.12 17.28
C ARG A 244 -11.89 -10.52 17.83
N ASP A 245 -12.35 -9.40 17.26
CA ASP A 245 -13.59 -8.73 17.66
C ASP A 245 -14.80 -9.61 17.33
N LYS A 246 -15.59 -9.93 18.36
CA LYS A 246 -16.74 -10.85 18.24
C LYS A 246 -17.86 -10.25 17.40
N SER A 247 -18.10 -8.94 17.48
CA SER A 247 -19.14 -8.24 16.72
C SER A 247 -18.80 -8.22 15.24
N ILE A 248 -17.58 -7.81 14.90
CA ILE A 248 -17.11 -7.80 13.50
C ILE A 248 -17.12 -9.21 12.93
N ARG A 249 -16.62 -10.20 13.68
CA ARG A 249 -16.65 -11.61 13.27
C ARG A 249 -18.06 -12.09 12.96
N HIS A 250 -19.04 -11.71 13.79
CA HIS A 250 -20.44 -12.04 13.56
C HIS A 250 -20.96 -11.46 12.23
N HIS A 251 -20.73 -10.15 11.99
CA HIS A 251 -21.15 -9.47 10.76
C HIS A 251 -20.46 -10.00 9.52
N TYR A 252 -19.16 -10.34 9.60
CA TYR A 252 -18.46 -11.04 8.52
C TYR A 252 -19.11 -12.39 8.20
N GLY A 253 -19.48 -13.15 9.25
CA GLY A 253 -20.19 -14.40 9.08
C GLY A 253 -21.55 -14.24 8.41
N GLN A 254 -22.28 -13.17 8.71
CA GLN A 254 -23.56 -12.85 8.04
C GLN A 254 -23.35 -12.47 6.58
N ALA A 255 -22.43 -11.54 6.29
CA ALA A 255 -22.12 -11.13 4.92
C ALA A 255 -21.69 -12.31 4.04
N ILE A 256 -20.86 -13.22 4.57
CA ILE A 256 -20.45 -14.44 3.85
C ILE A 256 -21.64 -15.39 3.61
N LYS A 257 -22.56 -15.53 4.57
CA LYS A 257 -23.79 -16.34 4.35
C LYS A 257 -24.64 -15.78 3.21
N GLU A 258 -24.78 -14.46 3.12
CA GLU A 258 -25.52 -13.79 2.04
C GLU A 258 -24.84 -13.99 0.68
N LEU A 259 -23.51 -13.82 0.61
CA LEU A 259 -22.74 -14.08 -0.61
C LEU A 259 -22.84 -15.54 -1.04
N ARG A 260 -22.75 -16.47 -0.09
CA ARG A 260 -22.93 -17.91 -0.32
C ARG A 260 -24.32 -18.23 -0.84
N TYR A 261 -25.36 -17.64 -0.22
CA TYR A 261 -26.72 -17.82 -0.70
C TYR A 261 -26.90 -17.38 -2.15
N LYS A 262 -26.35 -16.20 -2.51
CA LYS A 262 -26.36 -15.69 -3.89
C LYS A 262 -25.64 -16.64 -4.87
N LEU A 263 -24.50 -17.23 -4.47
CA LEU A 263 -23.74 -18.15 -5.31
C LEU A 263 -24.49 -19.47 -5.58
N PHE A 264 -25.23 -20.00 -4.60
CA PHE A 264 -25.89 -21.29 -4.67
C PHE A 264 -27.41 -21.19 -4.81
N ALA A 265 -27.98 -19.99 -4.89
CA ALA A 265 -29.39 -19.79 -5.14
C ALA A 265 -29.78 -20.43 -6.49
N PRO A 266 -30.87 -21.18 -6.59
CA PRO A 266 -31.37 -21.69 -7.86
C PRO A 266 -31.62 -20.48 -8.79
N ILE A 267 -31.15 -20.56 -10.02
CA ILE A 267 -31.50 -19.60 -11.06
C ILE A 267 -33.01 -19.81 -11.28
N ASN A 268 -33.85 -18.91 -10.75
CA ASN A 268 -35.26 -18.85 -11.13
C ASN A 268 -35.33 -18.45 -12.61
N ASN A 269 -35.18 -19.41 -13.50
CA ASN A 269 -35.64 -19.25 -14.87
C ASN A 269 -37.16 -19.03 -14.78
N GLY A 270 -37.56 -17.76 -14.83
CA GLY A 270 -38.95 -17.36 -14.90
C GLY A 270 -39.59 -18.00 -16.14
N LEU A 271 -40.13 -19.16 -15.97
CA LEU A 271 -41.23 -19.65 -16.78
C LEU A 271 -42.46 -18.95 -16.23
N ASN A 272 -42.78 -17.79 -16.76
CA ASN A 272 -44.14 -17.29 -16.71
C ASN A 272 -44.98 -18.21 -17.60
N PRO A 273 -46.14 -18.71 -17.12
CA PRO A 273 -47.10 -19.47 -17.90
C PRO A 273 -47.75 -18.64 -18.99
#